data_11d1b11a969e53289cfe4dd0495f9be0
#
_entry.id   11d1b11a969e53289cfe4dd0495f9be0
#
_cell.length_a   1.000
_cell.length_b   1.000
_cell.length_c   1.000
_cell.angle_alpha   90.00
_cell.angle_beta   90.00
_cell.angle_gamma   90.00
#
_symmetry.space_group_name_H-M   'P 1'
#
loop_
_entity.id
_entity.type
_entity.pdbx_description
1 polymer ?
#
loop_
_entity_poly.entity_id
_entity_poly.type
_entity_poly.pdbx_seq_one_letter_code
_entity_poly.pdbx_strand_id
1 'polypeptide(L)'
;MVKKILVTLFIGASLVMMFYPWISNFVNQHQADITVGNYKKKEKSLSEEQKEEMWKKAQMYNADLAENQVELTDPFVESKSAIKSGLIYNNLLNIDKSGMMCYLEIPCINVNLPVFHGTAASTLERGIGHLEGSSLPVGGKSTHAVLTGHTGLNNAKLFTDLTEVKEGDLFFLHTLGKDLAYRVIGTEVVLPEETQDLLIRKGKDLVTLITCTPYGVNSHRLFVTGIRTKYTPEEKENAKDDRSKDSQW
;
A
#
# COMPACT_ATOMS: atom_id res chain seq x y z
N MET A 1 -29.29 -39.64 -20.87
CA MET A 1 -29.16 -38.21 -21.24
C MET A 1 -28.84 -37.35 -20.00
N VAL A 2 -29.61 -37.40 -18.94
CA VAL A 2 -29.44 -36.61 -17.69
C VAL A 2 -28.06 -36.79 -17.06
N LYS A 3 -27.53 -38.03 -16.92
CA LYS A 3 -26.17 -38.26 -16.36
C LYS A 3 -25.06 -37.54 -17.14
N LYS A 4 -25.13 -37.51 -18.48
CA LYS A 4 -24.13 -36.81 -19.29
C LYS A 4 -24.19 -35.28 -19.07
N ILE A 5 -25.41 -34.74 -18.98
CA ILE A 5 -25.61 -33.30 -18.71
C ILE A 5 -25.07 -32.94 -17.33
N LEU A 6 -25.34 -33.73 -16.29
CA LEU A 6 -24.81 -33.51 -14.93
C LEU A 6 -23.30 -33.56 -14.89
N VAL A 7 -22.68 -34.54 -15.57
CA VAL A 7 -21.22 -34.63 -15.67
C VAL A 7 -20.61 -33.41 -16.38
N THR A 8 -21.22 -32.98 -17.48
CA THR A 8 -20.75 -31.77 -18.19
C THR A 8 -20.84 -30.50 -17.34
N LEU A 9 -21.95 -30.34 -16.60
CA LEU A 9 -22.13 -29.21 -15.67
C LEU A 9 -21.11 -29.26 -14.53
N PHE A 10 -20.84 -30.46 -13.98
CA PHE A 10 -19.85 -30.61 -12.91
C PHE A 10 -18.43 -30.30 -13.38
N ILE A 11 -18.06 -30.77 -14.59
CA ILE A 11 -16.76 -30.42 -15.19
C ILE A 11 -16.68 -28.92 -15.44
N GLY A 12 -17.72 -28.28 -15.97
CA GLY A 12 -17.79 -26.85 -16.17
C GLY A 12 -17.61 -26.05 -14.88
N ALA A 13 -18.31 -26.43 -13.82
CA ALA A 13 -18.19 -25.81 -12.51
C ALA A 13 -16.79 -25.99 -11.90
N SER A 14 -16.19 -27.17 -12.06
CA SER A 14 -14.82 -27.44 -11.59
C SER A 14 -13.78 -26.58 -12.32
N LEU A 15 -13.93 -26.40 -13.63
CA LEU A 15 -13.06 -25.51 -14.41
C LEU A 15 -13.20 -24.04 -13.98
N VAL A 16 -14.41 -23.57 -13.75
CA VAL A 16 -14.65 -22.20 -13.25
C VAL A 16 -13.99 -22.01 -11.88
N MET A 17 -14.14 -22.96 -10.95
CA MET A 17 -13.48 -22.90 -9.64
C MET A 17 -11.95 -22.90 -9.76
N MET A 18 -11.39 -23.68 -10.67
CA MET A 18 -9.95 -23.78 -10.89
C MET A 18 -9.37 -22.45 -11.43
N PHE A 19 -10.08 -21.78 -12.33
CA PHE A 19 -9.63 -20.51 -12.93
C PHE A 19 -10.07 -19.27 -12.13
N TYR A 20 -10.94 -19.43 -11.12
CA TYR A 20 -11.48 -18.31 -10.34
C TYR A 20 -10.41 -17.40 -9.74
N PRO A 21 -9.33 -17.88 -9.09
CA PRO A 21 -8.31 -17.00 -8.51
C PRO A 21 -7.60 -16.15 -9.57
N TRP A 22 -7.34 -16.70 -10.74
CA TRP A 22 -6.69 -15.99 -11.85
C TRP A 22 -7.59 -14.89 -12.42
N ILE A 23 -8.85 -15.22 -12.69
CA ILE A 23 -9.83 -14.28 -13.22
C ILE A 23 -10.07 -13.17 -12.20
N SER A 24 -10.22 -13.51 -10.94
CA SER A 24 -10.49 -12.55 -9.88
C SER A 24 -9.31 -11.60 -9.67
N ASN A 25 -8.08 -12.12 -9.62
CA ASN A 25 -6.89 -11.29 -9.53
C ASN A 25 -6.75 -10.33 -10.74
N PHE A 26 -7.01 -10.81 -11.95
CA PHE A 26 -7.01 -9.97 -13.15
C PHE A 26 -8.04 -8.84 -13.05
N VAL A 27 -9.26 -9.14 -12.61
CA VAL A 27 -10.33 -8.13 -12.44
C VAL A 27 -9.93 -7.10 -11.38
N ASN A 28 -9.39 -7.53 -10.24
CA ASN A 28 -8.99 -6.61 -9.17
C ASN A 28 -7.79 -5.75 -9.56
N GLN A 29 -6.80 -6.30 -10.27
CA GLN A 29 -5.69 -5.50 -10.80
C GLN A 29 -6.20 -4.45 -11.79
N HIS A 30 -7.11 -4.82 -12.68
CA HIS A 30 -7.74 -3.89 -13.62
C HIS A 30 -8.53 -2.78 -12.90
N GLN A 31 -9.24 -3.10 -11.82
CA GLN A 31 -9.93 -2.11 -10.98
C GLN A 31 -8.94 -1.16 -10.28
N ALA A 32 -7.82 -1.68 -9.77
CA ALA A 32 -6.75 -0.87 -9.20
C ALA A 32 -6.17 0.10 -10.24
N ASP A 33 -5.89 -0.38 -11.45
CA ASP A 33 -5.38 0.43 -12.56
C ASP A 33 -6.35 1.54 -12.97
N ILE A 34 -7.66 1.24 -13.04
CA ILE A 34 -8.71 2.23 -13.28
C ILE A 34 -8.73 3.29 -12.18
N THR A 35 -8.64 2.86 -10.92
CA THR A 35 -8.66 3.74 -9.74
C THR A 35 -7.45 4.68 -9.75
N VAL A 36 -6.25 4.15 -9.97
CA VAL A 36 -5.01 4.94 -10.12
C VAL A 36 -5.12 5.87 -11.34
N GLY A 37 -5.67 5.40 -12.46
CA GLY A 37 -5.92 6.22 -13.65
C GLY A 37 -6.85 7.40 -13.39
N ASN A 38 -7.92 7.19 -12.64
CA ASN A 38 -8.86 8.24 -12.24
C ASN A 38 -8.21 9.27 -11.30
N TYR A 39 -7.43 8.81 -10.33
CA TYR A 39 -6.63 9.67 -9.46
C TYR A 39 -5.69 10.57 -10.29
N LYS A 40 -4.90 9.99 -11.21
CA LYS A 40 -4.00 10.74 -12.09
C LYS A 40 -4.73 11.80 -12.94
N LYS A 41 -5.93 11.47 -13.45
CA LYS A 41 -6.77 12.43 -14.20
C LYS A 41 -7.23 13.57 -13.30
N LYS A 42 -7.70 13.26 -12.10
CA LYS A 42 -8.17 14.25 -11.14
C LYS A 42 -7.03 15.14 -10.65
N GLU A 43 -5.89 14.55 -10.32
CA GLU A 43 -4.67 15.25 -9.93
C GLU A 43 -4.22 16.27 -10.99
N LYS A 44 -4.21 15.87 -12.28
CA LYS A 44 -3.89 16.77 -13.39
C LYS A 44 -4.87 17.93 -13.56
N SER A 45 -6.10 17.81 -13.06
CA SER A 45 -7.11 18.87 -13.09
C SER A 45 -6.97 19.89 -11.95
N LEU A 46 -6.13 19.63 -10.94
CA LEU A 46 -5.84 20.56 -9.87
C LEU A 46 -4.80 21.60 -10.31
N SER A 47 -4.97 22.84 -9.86
CA SER A 47 -3.92 23.85 -10.04
C SER A 47 -2.71 23.56 -9.13
N GLU A 48 -1.55 24.10 -9.48
CA GLU A 48 -0.34 23.92 -8.64
C GLU A 48 -0.53 24.54 -7.25
N GLU A 49 -1.30 25.65 -7.14
CA GLU A 49 -1.65 26.26 -5.85
C GLU A 49 -2.50 25.31 -4.99
N GLN A 50 -3.48 24.63 -5.59
CA GLN A 50 -4.31 23.64 -4.88
C GLN A 50 -3.48 22.46 -4.38
N LYS A 51 -2.60 21.93 -5.21
CA LYS A 51 -1.68 20.84 -4.83
C LYS A 51 -0.76 21.26 -3.68
N GLU A 52 -0.19 22.46 -3.79
CA GLU A 52 0.73 22.97 -2.76
C GLU A 52 0.01 23.26 -1.43
N GLU A 53 -1.21 23.76 -1.46
CA GLU A 53 -2.03 23.94 -0.26
C GLU A 53 -2.33 22.59 0.43
N MET A 54 -2.73 21.58 -0.34
CA MET A 54 -2.98 20.23 0.18
C MET A 54 -1.70 19.60 0.75
N TRP A 55 -0.58 19.80 0.06
CA TRP A 55 0.73 19.35 0.50
C TRP A 55 1.14 19.96 1.83
N LYS A 56 1.00 21.28 1.97
CA LYS A 56 1.30 22.02 3.23
C LYS A 56 0.43 21.54 4.38
N LYS A 57 -0.86 21.34 4.17
CA LYS A 57 -1.76 20.80 5.20
C LYS A 57 -1.32 19.42 5.67
N ALA A 58 -0.90 18.55 4.76
CA ALA A 58 -0.36 17.24 5.10
C ALA A 58 0.97 17.33 5.86
N GLN A 59 1.86 18.26 5.49
CA GLN A 59 3.10 18.51 6.23
C GLN A 59 2.84 19.05 7.64
N MET A 60 1.87 19.94 7.81
CA MET A 60 1.48 20.45 9.14
C MET A 60 0.95 19.31 10.03
N TYR A 61 0.13 18.42 9.49
CA TYR A 61 -0.33 17.23 10.20
C TYR A 61 0.86 16.34 10.62
N ASN A 62 1.82 16.10 9.73
CA ASN A 62 3.01 15.32 10.04
C ASN A 62 3.89 15.98 11.11
N ALA A 63 4.02 17.29 11.10
CA ALA A 63 4.76 18.03 12.12
C ALA A 63 4.11 17.90 13.50
N ASP A 64 2.78 18.02 13.58
CA ASP A 64 2.02 17.81 14.82
C ASP A 64 2.18 16.39 15.36
N LEU A 65 2.13 15.37 14.51
CA LEU A 65 2.41 13.98 14.90
C LEU A 65 3.84 13.78 15.41
N ALA A 66 4.82 14.46 14.82
CA ALA A 66 6.22 14.34 15.25
C ALA A 66 6.46 14.94 16.65
N GLU A 67 5.67 15.94 17.03
CA GLU A 67 5.70 16.55 18.38
C GLU A 67 4.88 15.75 19.40
N ASN A 68 3.73 15.20 18.97
CA ASN A 68 2.74 14.53 19.81
C ASN A 68 2.62 13.06 19.38
N GLN A 69 3.67 12.27 19.60
CA GLN A 69 3.69 10.86 19.19
C GLN A 69 2.47 10.09 19.70
N VAL A 70 1.79 9.41 18.79
CA VAL A 70 0.61 8.59 19.06
C VAL A 70 1.06 7.13 19.12
N GLU A 71 0.50 6.37 20.06
CA GLU A 71 0.69 4.93 20.11
C GLU A 71 -0.01 4.28 18.90
N LEU A 72 0.74 3.50 18.14
CA LEU A 72 0.23 2.77 16.98
C LEU A 72 -0.15 1.35 17.40
N THR A 73 -1.23 0.84 16.80
CA THR A 73 -1.71 -0.53 17.01
C THR A 73 -1.61 -1.33 15.73
N ASP A 74 -1.74 -2.66 15.83
CA ASP A 74 -1.77 -3.54 14.65
C ASP A 74 -2.85 -3.09 13.66
N PRO A 75 -2.50 -2.77 12.40
CA PRO A 75 -3.44 -2.23 11.41
C PRO A 75 -4.52 -3.25 10.97
N PHE A 76 -4.35 -4.54 11.27
CA PHE A 76 -5.33 -5.58 10.93
C PHE A 76 -6.33 -5.87 12.05
N VAL A 77 -6.20 -5.21 13.21
CA VAL A 77 -7.18 -5.26 14.30
C VAL A 77 -8.03 -3.99 14.24
N GLU A 78 -9.37 -4.14 14.27
CA GLU A 78 -10.26 -2.98 14.37
C GLU A 78 -9.96 -2.23 15.67
N SER A 79 -9.18 -1.17 15.57
CA SER A 79 -8.97 -0.23 16.66
C SER A 79 -9.92 0.96 16.47
N LYS A 80 -10.63 1.33 17.51
CA LYS A 80 -11.28 2.63 17.55
C LYS A 80 -10.17 3.66 17.68
N SER A 81 -9.84 4.30 16.56
CA SER A 81 -8.84 5.37 16.55
C SER A 81 -9.16 6.42 17.61
N ALA A 82 -8.23 6.58 18.54
CA ALA A 82 -8.35 7.56 19.63
C ALA A 82 -7.89 8.97 19.22
N ILE A 83 -7.60 9.18 17.93
CA ILE A 83 -7.12 10.48 17.43
C ILE A 83 -8.30 11.43 17.35
N LYS A 84 -8.30 12.44 18.21
CA LYS A 84 -9.30 13.54 18.22
C LYS A 84 -9.37 14.33 16.91
N SER A 85 -8.40 14.14 16.00
CA SER A 85 -8.28 14.81 14.70
C SER A 85 -8.92 14.07 13.52
N GLY A 86 -9.70 13.01 13.74
CA GLY A 86 -10.23 12.14 12.67
C GLY A 86 -10.96 12.87 11.53
N LEU A 87 -11.64 13.97 11.79
CA LEU A 87 -12.25 14.80 10.74
C LEU A 87 -11.22 15.48 9.84
N ILE A 88 -10.08 15.87 10.39
CA ILE A 88 -8.98 16.50 9.64
C ILE A 88 -8.28 15.45 8.80
N TYR A 89 -7.94 14.29 9.37
CA TYR A 89 -7.24 13.20 8.69
C TYR A 89 -7.96 12.77 7.39
N ASN A 90 -9.23 12.44 7.45
CA ASN A 90 -9.99 11.95 6.31
C ASN A 90 -10.16 12.97 5.17
N ASN A 91 -9.89 14.25 5.42
CA ASN A 91 -9.96 15.31 4.41
C ASN A 91 -8.60 15.60 3.77
N LEU A 92 -7.49 15.15 4.37
CA LEU A 92 -6.15 15.42 3.88
C LEU A 92 -5.81 14.49 2.70
N LEU A 93 -5.22 15.04 1.63
CA LEU A 93 -4.88 14.32 0.40
C LEU A 93 -6.07 13.65 -0.33
N ASN A 94 -7.31 13.94 0.04
CA ASN A 94 -8.52 13.34 -0.51
C ASN A 94 -9.06 14.18 -1.67
N ILE A 95 -8.45 14.04 -2.87
CA ILE A 95 -8.68 14.95 -4.01
C ILE A 95 -10.03 14.78 -4.70
N ASP A 96 -10.66 13.62 -4.57
CA ASP A 96 -11.92 13.27 -5.24
C ASP A 96 -12.99 12.72 -4.30
N LYS A 97 -12.75 12.77 -2.98
CA LYS A 97 -13.60 12.24 -1.92
C LYS A 97 -13.78 10.71 -1.95
N SER A 98 -12.97 9.98 -2.72
CA SER A 98 -12.95 8.51 -2.74
C SER A 98 -12.23 7.90 -1.52
N GLY A 99 -11.51 8.74 -0.77
CA GLY A 99 -10.59 8.34 0.29
C GLY A 99 -9.21 7.95 -0.21
N MET A 100 -8.93 8.03 -1.51
CA MET A 100 -7.60 7.76 -2.06
C MET A 100 -6.66 8.95 -1.80
N MET A 101 -5.48 8.67 -1.23
CA MET A 101 -4.47 9.66 -0.86
C MET A 101 -3.35 9.77 -1.90
N CYS A 102 -2.91 8.63 -2.41
CA CYS A 102 -1.79 8.48 -3.34
C CYS A 102 -1.85 7.08 -3.97
N TYR A 103 -0.84 6.71 -4.76
CA TYR A 103 -0.63 5.32 -5.14
C TYR A 103 0.81 4.88 -4.90
N LEU A 104 0.96 3.58 -4.64
CA LEU A 104 2.22 2.91 -4.36
C LEU A 104 2.65 2.09 -5.57
N GLU A 105 3.91 2.27 -5.99
CA GLU A 105 4.57 1.43 -7.01
C GLU A 105 5.74 0.68 -6.35
N ILE A 106 5.79 -0.65 -6.51
CA ILE A 106 6.93 -1.49 -6.11
C ILE A 106 7.36 -2.27 -7.37
N PRO A 107 8.35 -1.77 -8.13
CA PRO A 107 8.67 -2.29 -9.45
C PRO A 107 9.13 -3.75 -9.43
N CYS A 108 9.96 -4.14 -8.46
CA CYS A 108 10.54 -5.50 -8.38
C CYS A 108 9.50 -6.62 -8.20
N ILE A 109 8.28 -6.32 -7.74
CA ILE A 109 7.17 -7.29 -7.62
C ILE A 109 5.95 -6.88 -8.44
N ASN A 110 6.11 -5.92 -9.36
CA ASN A 110 5.07 -5.43 -10.27
C ASN A 110 3.78 -4.98 -9.54
N VAL A 111 3.93 -4.25 -8.42
CA VAL A 111 2.82 -3.67 -7.67
C VAL A 111 2.59 -2.23 -8.10
N ASN A 112 1.34 -1.89 -8.42
CA ASN A 112 0.84 -0.53 -8.65
C ASN A 112 -0.57 -0.43 -8.07
N LEU A 113 -0.68 0.08 -6.83
CA LEU A 113 -1.91 -0.01 -6.05
C LEU A 113 -2.31 1.33 -5.45
N PRO A 114 -3.64 1.63 -5.39
CA PRO A 114 -4.14 2.81 -4.71
C PRO A 114 -3.95 2.69 -3.20
N VAL A 115 -3.62 3.81 -2.56
CA VAL A 115 -3.50 3.95 -1.10
C VAL A 115 -4.67 4.79 -0.59
N PHE A 116 -5.42 4.26 0.34
CA PHE A 116 -6.62 4.87 0.92
C PHE A 116 -6.42 5.21 2.39
N HIS A 117 -7.27 6.11 2.90
CA HIS A 117 -7.35 6.41 4.32
C HIS A 117 -7.81 5.20 5.14
N GLY A 118 -7.14 4.98 6.27
CA GLY A 118 -7.50 3.96 7.27
C GLY A 118 -7.22 2.53 6.82
N THR A 119 -7.42 1.62 7.77
CA THR A 119 -7.14 0.18 7.60
C THR A 119 -8.38 -0.68 7.86
N ALA A 120 -9.58 -0.11 7.71
CA ALA A 120 -10.83 -0.87 7.80
C ALA A 120 -10.85 -2.01 6.75
N ALA A 121 -11.53 -3.11 7.05
CA ALA A 121 -11.62 -4.26 6.15
C ALA A 121 -12.04 -3.87 4.73
N SER A 122 -13.06 -3.00 4.60
CA SER A 122 -13.53 -2.49 3.31
C SER A 122 -12.48 -1.67 2.54
N THR A 123 -11.52 -1.05 3.23
CA THR A 123 -10.38 -0.35 2.64
C THR A 123 -9.36 -1.37 2.10
N LEU A 124 -8.99 -2.34 2.94
CA LEU A 124 -7.96 -3.33 2.62
C LEU A 124 -8.40 -4.33 1.53
N GLU A 125 -9.70 -4.50 1.31
CA GLU A 125 -10.23 -5.25 0.18
C GLU A 125 -10.06 -4.54 -1.17
N ARG A 126 -9.94 -3.20 -1.17
CA ARG A 126 -9.87 -2.37 -2.38
C ARG A 126 -8.45 -1.97 -2.78
N GLY A 127 -7.50 -2.05 -1.85
CA GLY A 127 -6.13 -1.59 -2.06
C GLY A 127 -5.33 -1.54 -0.77
N ILE A 128 -4.43 -0.60 -0.71
CA ILE A 128 -3.56 -0.39 0.45
C ILE A 128 -4.21 0.62 1.39
N GLY A 129 -4.19 0.32 2.69
CA GLY A 129 -4.64 1.22 3.73
C GLY A 129 -3.48 1.99 4.36
N HIS A 130 -3.67 3.28 4.60
CA HIS A 130 -2.76 4.08 5.40
C HIS A 130 -3.16 4.01 6.88
N LEU A 131 -2.23 3.60 7.74
CA LEU A 131 -2.49 3.50 9.18
C LEU A 131 -2.66 4.90 9.78
N GLU A 132 -3.86 5.21 10.26
CA GLU A 132 -4.15 6.46 10.97
C GLU A 132 -3.28 6.57 12.22
N GLY A 133 -2.69 7.74 12.46
CA GLY A 133 -1.71 7.96 13.53
C GLY A 133 -0.26 7.85 13.06
N SER A 134 -0.01 7.29 11.88
CA SER A 134 1.27 7.41 11.20
C SER A 134 1.32 8.66 10.31
N SER A 135 2.52 9.05 9.85
CA SER A 135 2.68 10.22 9.00
C SER A 135 2.01 10.05 7.64
N LEU A 136 1.37 11.10 7.14
CA LEU A 136 0.81 11.12 5.78
C LEU A 136 1.92 10.94 4.73
N PRO A 137 1.61 10.32 3.56
CA PRO A 137 2.58 9.93 2.55
C PRO A 137 3.07 11.11 1.68
N VAL A 138 3.58 12.15 2.33
CA VAL A 138 4.21 13.34 1.70
C VAL A 138 5.69 13.46 2.05
N GLY A 139 6.21 12.53 2.87
CA GLY A 139 7.59 12.54 3.31
C GLY A 139 7.97 13.74 4.18
N GLY A 140 9.25 13.86 4.45
CA GLY A 140 9.83 14.95 5.24
C GLY A 140 10.66 14.45 6.42
N LYS A 141 11.43 15.36 7.04
CA LYS A 141 12.21 15.01 8.24
C LYS A 141 11.29 14.67 9.41
N SER A 142 11.64 13.62 10.14
CA SER A 142 10.85 13.12 11.27
C SER A 142 9.43 12.69 10.84
N THR A 143 9.34 11.93 9.74
CA THR A 143 8.11 11.30 9.28
C THR A 143 8.27 9.79 9.16
N HIS A 144 7.21 9.05 9.43
CA HIS A 144 7.11 7.62 9.21
C HIS A 144 5.68 7.28 8.78
N ALA A 145 5.48 7.07 7.48
CA ALA A 145 4.19 6.62 6.95
C ALA A 145 4.10 5.09 7.00
N VAL A 146 2.95 4.57 7.41
CA VAL A 146 2.71 3.12 7.51
C VAL A 146 1.59 2.73 6.55
N LEU A 147 1.90 1.84 5.62
CA LEU A 147 1.02 1.38 4.56
C LEU A 147 0.77 -0.13 4.70
N THR A 148 -0.48 -0.52 4.74
CA THR A 148 -0.90 -1.89 5.06
C THR A 148 -1.68 -2.50 3.90
N GLY A 149 -1.34 -3.72 3.54
CA GLY A 149 -2.04 -4.49 2.52
C GLY A 149 -2.17 -5.96 2.90
N HIS A 150 -3.25 -6.59 2.47
CA HIS A 150 -3.44 -8.02 2.69
C HIS A 150 -2.42 -8.88 1.94
N THR A 151 -2.09 -10.03 2.52
CA THR A 151 -1.50 -11.18 1.84
C THR A 151 -2.52 -12.30 1.72
N GLY A 152 -2.47 -13.05 0.63
CA GLY A 152 -3.27 -14.27 0.51
C GLY A 152 -4.77 -14.09 0.34
N LEU A 153 -5.26 -12.97 -0.17
CA LEU A 153 -6.64 -12.86 -0.59
C LEU A 153 -6.87 -13.71 -1.84
N ASN A 154 -7.96 -14.51 -1.84
CA ASN A 154 -8.31 -15.36 -2.99
C ASN A 154 -8.62 -14.58 -4.26
N ASN A 155 -8.87 -13.28 -4.14
CA ASN A 155 -9.36 -12.42 -5.22
C ASN A 155 -8.38 -11.30 -5.59
N ALA A 156 -7.35 -11.02 -4.80
CA ALA A 156 -6.40 -9.94 -5.08
C ALA A 156 -5.01 -10.25 -4.54
N LYS A 157 -3.99 -9.98 -5.36
CA LYS A 157 -2.58 -10.25 -5.01
C LYS A 157 -2.06 -9.29 -3.93
N LEU A 158 -2.41 -8.01 -4.01
CA LEU A 158 -2.01 -6.92 -3.11
C LEU A 158 -0.53 -7.05 -2.66
N PHE A 159 -0.28 -7.32 -1.37
CA PHE A 159 1.06 -7.50 -0.79
C PHE A 159 1.49 -8.97 -0.66
N THR A 160 0.89 -9.89 -1.40
CA THR A 160 1.25 -11.32 -1.35
C THR A 160 2.74 -11.55 -1.63
N ASP A 161 3.31 -10.83 -2.60
CA ASP A 161 4.72 -10.97 -2.97
C ASP A 161 5.65 -10.01 -2.19
N LEU A 162 5.16 -9.32 -1.16
CA LEU A 162 6.01 -8.41 -0.37
C LEU A 162 7.19 -9.13 0.29
N THR A 163 7.07 -10.44 0.52
CA THR A 163 8.15 -11.30 1.02
C THR A 163 9.34 -11.42 0.08
N GLU A 164 9.17 -11.05 -1.19
CA GLU A 164 10.24 -11.10 -2.20
C GLU A 164 11.06 -9.81 -2.22
N VAL A 165 10.58 -8.73 -1.60
CA VAL A 165 11.28 -7.46 -1.54
C VAL A 165 12.50 -7.58 -0.64
N LYS A 166 13.65 -7.03 -1.07
CA LYS A 166 14.95 -7.13 -0.39
C LYS A 166 15.52 -5.75 -0.07
N GLU A 167 16.49 -5.70 0.84
CA GLU A 167 17.29 -4.49 1.06
C GLU A 167 17.92 -4.00 -0.24
N GLY A 168 17.85 -2.69 -0.47
CA GLY A 168 18.33 -2.05 -1.69
C GLY A 168 17.24 -1.84 -2.75
N ASP A 169 16.16 -2.61 -2.75
CA ASP A 169 15.03 -2.42 -3.67
C ASP A 169 14.41 -1.03 -3.52
N LEU A 170 13.84 -0.53 -4.61
CA LEU A 170 13.15 0.77 -4.64
C LEU A 170 11.63 0.56 -4.68
N PHE A 171 10.92 1.42 -3.95
CA PHE A 171 9.50 1.64 -4.14
C PHE A 171 9.18 3.13 -4.14
N PHE A 172 8.01 3.48 -4.67
CA PHE A 172 7.64 4.86 -4.92
C PHE A 172 6.24 5.15 -4.39
N LEU A 173 6.09 6.31 -3.76
CA LEU A 173 4.79 6.91 -3.48
C LEU A 173 4.56 8.08 -4.43
N HIS A 174 3.44 8.07 -5.12
CA HIS A 174 3.04 9.09 -6.05
C HIS A 174 1.90 9.91 -5.45
N THR A 175 2.23 11.10 -4.93
CA THR A 175 1.32 11.95 -4.17
C THR A 175 1.25 13.34 -4.79
N LEU A 176 0.09 13.78 -5.23
CA LEU A 176 -0.15 15.12 -5.79
C LEU A 176 0.88 15.52 -6.88
N GLY A 177 1.25 14.57 -7.76
CA GLY A 177 2.19 14.77 -8.86
C GLY A 177 3.67 14.74 -8.48
N LYS A 178 4.00 14.46 -7.22
CA LYS A 178 5.37 14.28 -6.76
C LYS A 178 5.68 12.80 -6.57
N ASP A 179 6.83 12.36 -7.10
CA ASP A 179 7.35 11.01 -6.94
C ASP A 179 8.29 10.97 -5.72
N LEU A 180 7.92 10.20 -4.72
CA LEU A 180 8.70 10.01 -3.50
C LEU A 180 9.34 8.62 -3.53
N ALA A 181 10.65 8.55 -3.82
CA ALA A 181 11.37 7.28 -3.84
C ALA A 181 11.88 6.89 -2.46
N TYR A 182 11.73 5.62 -2.14
CA TYR A 182 12.24 5.01 -0.90
C TYR A 182 13.07 3.80 -1.25
N ARG A 183 14.24 3.67 -0.62
CA ARG A 183 15.11 2.49 -0.72
C ARG A 183 14.90 1.63 0.52
N VAL A 184 14.62 0.36 0.31
CA VAL A 184 14.46 -0.62 1.41
C VAL A 184 15.77 -0.73 2.19
N ILE A 185 15.67 -0.55 3.51
CA ILE A 185 16.79 -0.62 4.46
C ILE A 185 16.69 -1.80 5.42
N GLY A 186 15.60 -2.56 5.35
CA GLY A 186 15.43 -3.76 6.15
C GLY A 186 14.05 -4.37 5.96
N THR A 187 14.01 -5.67 6.20
CA THR A 187 12.79 -6.47 6.30
C THR A 187 12.78 -7.20 7.62
N GLU A 188 11.66 -7.19 8.32
CA GLU A 188 11.54 -7.79 9.66
C GLU A 188 10.21 -8.53 9.80
N VAL A 189 10.24 -9.67 10.51
CA VAL A 189 9.03 -10.41 10.87
C VAL A 189 8.82 -10.28 12.37
N VAL A 190 7.71 -9.68 12.77
CA VAL A 190 7.38 -9.33 14.15
C VAL A 190 6.02 -9.90 14.57
N LEU A 191 5.74 -9.90 15.86
CA LEU A 191 4.41 -10.19 16.38
C LEU A 191 3.47 -9.00 16.13
N PRO A 192 2.14 -9.22 16.05
CA PRO A 192 1.17 -8.15 15.78
C PRO A 192 1.22 -6.97 16.78
N GLU A 193 1.57 -7.24 18.04
CA GLU A 193 1.70 -6.25 19.11
C GLU A 193 3.02 -5.46 19.08
N GLU A 194 4.01 -5.89 18.30
CA GLU A 194 5.32 -5.24 18.20
C GLU A 194 5.29 -4.09 17.20
N THR A 195 4.80 -2.92 17.64
CA THR A 195 4.60 -1.74 16.80
C THR A 195 5.66 -0.64 17.00
N GLN A 196 6.65 -0.85 17.87
CA GLN A 196 7.65 0.18 18.24
C GLN A 196 8.47 0.66 17.06
N ASP A 197 8.75 -0.23 16.08
CA ASP A 197 9.52 0.12 14.89
C ASP A 197 8.74 0.96 13.87
N LEU A 198 7.43 1.13 14.07
CA LEU A 198 6.57 1.99 13.27
C LEU A 198 6.57 3.46 13.74
N LEU A 199 7.16 3.74 14.91
CA LEU A 199 7.19 5.08 15.47
C LEU A 199 8.10 6.02 14.66
N ILE A 200 7.77 7.32 14.70
CA ILE A 200 8.54 8.36 14.04
C ILE A 200 9.96 8.41 14.61
N ARG A 201 10.97 8.29 13.76
CA ARG A 201 12.39 8.40 14.12
C ARG A 201 12.90 9.78 13.76
N LYS A 202 13.39 10.52 14.77
CA LYS A 202 13.85 11.90 14.60
C LYS A 202 14.84 12.07 13.44
N GLY A 203 14.54 12.99 12.54
CA GLY A 203 15.38 13.33 11.40
C GLY A 203 15.31 12.35 10.22
N LYS A 204 14.60 11.24 10.33
CA LYS A 204 14.40 10.26 9.24
C LYS A 204 13.13 10.57 8.47
N ASP A 205 13.10 10.14 7.21
CA ASP A 205 11.91 10.11 6.34
C ASP A 205 11.72 8.65 5.95
N LEU A 206 10.76 7.97 6.59
CA LEU A 206 10.56 6.53 6.49
C LEU A 206 9.16 6.21 5.97
N VAL A 207 9.09 5.07 5.29
CA VAL A 207 7.82 4.39 4.97
C VAL A 207 7.99 2.91 5.30
N THR A 208 7.03 2.33 6.03
CA THR A 208 6.96 0.89 6.26
C THR A 208 5.73 0.31 5.56
N LEU A 209 5.96 -0.71 4.75
CA LEU A 209 4.93 -1.54 4.13
C LEU A 209 4.68 -2.74 5.02
N ILE A 210 3.41 -3.02 5.35
CA ILE A 210 3.03 -4.08 6.30
C ILE A 210 2.09 -5.08 5.62
N THR A 211 2.38 -6.36 5.84
CA THR A 211 1.44 -7.44 5.49
C THR A 211 1.48 -8.56 6.53
N CYS A 212 0.50 -9.45 6.48
CA CYS A 212 0.49 -10.66 7.33
C CYS A 212 1.44 -11.72 6.78
N THR A 213 2.03 -12.50 7.67
CA THR A 213 2.92 -13.62 7.34
C THR A 213 2.85 -14.70 8.43
N PRO A 214 3.14 -16.01 8.18
CA PRO A 214 3.24 -16.63 6.86
C PRO A 214 1.90 -16.66 6.10
N TYR A 215 1.95 -16.83 4.78
CA TYR A 215 0.76 -16.94 3.93
C TYR A 215 -0.24 -17.97 4.49
N GLY A 216 -1.51 -17.58 4.60
CA GLY A 216 -2.60 -18.42 5.10
C GLY A 216 -2.60 -18.69 6.61
N VAL A 217 -1.51 -18.42 7.34
CA VAL A 217 -1.43 -18.53 8.82
C VAL A 217 -1.66 -17.17 9.47
N ASN A 218 -1.00 -16.13 8.95
CA ASN A 218 -1.17 -14.72 9.35
C ASN A 218 -0.85 -14.42 10.83
N SER A 219 0.00 -15.25 11.45
CA SER A 219 0.35 -15.14 12.88
C SER A 219 1.31 -14.00 13.19
N HIS A 220 2.05 -13.52 12.20
CA HIS A 220 3.04 -12.44 12.31
C HIS A 220 2.76 -11.34 11.31
N ARG A 221 3.54 -10.26 11.39
CA ARG A 221 3.57 -9.16 10.44
C ARG A 221 4.94 -9.10 9.78
N LEU A 222 4.96 -8.93 8.46
CA LEU A 222 6.16 -8.59 7.71
C LEU A 222 6.21 -7.07 7.57
N PHE A 223 7.29 -6.45 8.05
CA PHE A 223 7.63 -5.05 7.85
C PHE A 223 8.70 -4.95 6.76
N VAL A 224 8.45 -4.13 5.76
CA VAL A 224 9.44 -3.74 4.75
C VAL A 224 9.62 -2.23 4.88
N THR A 225 10.73 -1.81 5.49
CA THR A 225 11.00 -0.40 5.79
C THR A 225 11.93 0.22 4.76
N GLY A 226 11.48 1.32 4.18
CA GLY A 226 12.26 2.14 3.25
C GLY A 226 12.59 3.52 3.81
N ILE A 227 13.77 4.03 3.43
CA ILE A 227 14.20 5.40 3.72
C ILE A 227 14.15 6.24 2.45
N ARG A 228 13.73 7.49 2.59
CA ARG A 228 13.71 8.46 1.49
C ARG A 228 15.06 8.52 0.79
N THR A 229 15.05 8.41 -0.54
CA THR A 229 16.27 8.45 -1.36
C THR A 229 16.08 9.31 -2.61
N LYS A 230 17.20 9.72 -3.22
CA LYS A 230 17.22 10.17 -4.60
C LYS A 230 17.35 8.96 -5.52
N TYR A 231 16.84 9.07 -6.72
CA TYR A 231 16.92 8.02 -7.73
C TYR A 231 17.14 8.63 -9.11
N THR A 232 17.67 7.84 -10.05
CA THR A 232 17.73 8.18 -11.47
C THR A 232 16.63 7.47 -12.25
N PRO A 233 16.21 7.99 -13.42
CA PRO A 233 15.27 7.27 -14.29
C PRO A 233 15.73 5.86 -14.64
N GLU A 234 17.05 5.67 -14.81
CA GLU A 234 17.67 4.39 -15.09
C GLU A 234 17.55 3.40 -13.91
N GLU A 235 17.74 3.86 -12.66
CA GLU A 235 17.51 3.04 -11.47
C GLU A 235 16.05 2.58 -11.36
N LYS A 236 15.11 3.46 -11.72
CA LYS A 236 13.67 3.11 -11.74
C LYS A 236 13.35 2.07 -12.81
N GLU A 237 13.95 2.15 -13.99
CA GLU A 237 13.77 1.19 -15.08
C GLU A 237 14.40 -0.17 -14.70
N ASN A 238 15.63 -0.17 -14.21
CA ASN A 238 16.36 -1.37 -13.79
C ASN A 238 15.65 -2.10 -12.64
N ALA A 239 14.99 -1.38 -11.72
CA ALA A 239 14.20 -1.98 -10.65
C ALA A 239 13.05 -2.87 -11.15
N LYS A 240 12.59 -2.68 -12.41
CA LYS A 240 11.61 -3.55 -13.07
C LYS A 240 12.24 -4.79 -13.71
N ASP A 241 13.48 -4.67 -14.19
CA ASP A 241 14.12 -5.67 -15.04
C ASP A 241 14.85 -6.76 -14.23
N ASP A 242 15.23 -6.48 -12.97
CA ASP A 242 16.13 -7.32 -12.19
C ASP A 242 15.56 -8.70 -11.83
N ARG A 243 14.23 -8.87 -11.88
CA ARG A 243 13.56 -10.16 -11.60
C ARG A 243 12.92 -10.85 -12.81
N SER A 244 12.83 -10.18 -13.96
CA SER A 244 12.42 -10.86 -15.20
C SER A 244 13.43 -11.95 -15.62
N LYS A 245 14.66 -11.89 -15.06
CA LYS A 245 15.75 -12.83 -15.32
C LYS A 245 15.75 -14.05 -14.39
N ASP A 246 15.21 -13.93 -13.17
CA ASP A 246 15.17 -15.03 -12.19
C ASP A 246 13.95 -15.95 -12.34
N SER A 247 12.94 -15.56 -13.13
CA SER A 247 11.69 -16.33 -13.33
C SER A 247 11.75 -17.31 -14.51
N GLN A 248 12.92 -17.61 -15.06
CA GLN A 248 13.12 -18.55 -16.18
C GLN A 248 13.67 -19.92 -15.75
N TRP A 249 13.32 -20.40 -14.55
CA TRP A 249 13.62 -21.79 -14.14
C TRP A 249 12.37 -22.52 -13.66
#